data_c6e72961b41b0d0616b2721c9ab18217
#
_entry.id   c6e72961b41b0d0616b2721c9ab18217
#
_cell.length_a   1.000
_cell.length_b   1.000
_cell.length_c   1.000
_cell.angle_alpha   90.00
_cell.angle_beta   90.00
_cell.angle_gamma   90.00
#
_symmetry.space_group_name_H-M   'P 1'
#
loop_
_entity.id
_entity.type
_entity.pdbx_description
1 polymer ?
#
loop_
_entity_poly.entity_id
_entity_poly.type
_entity_poly.pdbx_seq_one_letter_code
_entity_poly.pdbx_strand_id
1 'polypeptide(L)'
;MCIRDSAKVEYDQKKAFEGADFIYAKNWSAYKDPNYGQVISTDRSWTVDAEKMALTNNAYFMHCLPVRRNMIVSDDVIESPQSIVIPEAANREISAQTVLKKILMGLSNL
;
A
#
# COMPACT_ATOMS: atom_id res chain seq x y z
N MET A 1 -1.37 -10.17 -22.12
CA MET A 1 -2.30 -9.34 -21.34
C MET A 1 -1.59 -8.05 -20.95
N CYS A 2 -2.06 -6.92 -21.43
CA CYS A 2 -1.43 -5.64 -21.12
C CYS A 2 -1.90 -5.20 -19.72
N ILE A 3 -0.98 -5.03 -18.79
CA ILE A 3 -1.28 -4.61 -17.40
C ILE A 3 -2.03 -3.26 -17.37
N ARG A 4 -1.84 -2.41 -18.39
CA ARG A 4 -2.51 -1.12 -18.51
C ARG A 4 -4.03 -1.21 -18.72
N ASP A 5 -4.53 -2.30 -19.29
CA ASP A 5 -5.95 -2.44 -19.65
C ASP A 5 -6.80 -2.83 -18.43
N SER A 6 -6.17 -3.26 -17.33
CA SER A 6 -6.83 -3.63 -16.07
C SER A 6 -6.72 -2.57 -14.98
N ALA A 7 -5.96 -1.48 -15.20
CA ALA A 7 -5.82 -0.39 -14.24
C ALA A 7 -6.82 0.73 -14.54
N LYS A 8 -7.49 1.22 -13.50
CA LYS A 8 -8.35 2.40 -13.55
C LYS A 8 -7.85 3.45 -12.58
N VAL A 9 -7.92 4.72 -12.99
CA VAL A 9 -7.67 5.86 -12.11
C VAL A 9 -9.01 6.37 -11.60
N GLU A 10 -9.18 6.41 -10.29
CA GLU A 10 -10.37 6.94 -9.62
C GLU A 10 -9.93 8.02 -8.62
N TYR A 11 -10.49 9.22 -8.74
CA TYR A 11 -10.18 10.35 -7.86
C TYR A 11 -11.15 10.48 -6.68
N ASP A 12 -12.29 9.79 -6.75
CA ASP A 12 -13.20 9.64 -5.61
C ASP A 12 -12.76 8.44 -4.78
N GLN A 13 -12.18 8.72 -3.63
CA GLN A 13 -11.64 7.68 -2.75
C GLN A 13 -12.73 6.69 -2.30
N LYS A 14 -13.95 7.15 -1.99
CA LYS A 14 -15.04 6.26 -1.56
C LYS A 14 -15.41 5.27 -2.67
N LYS A 15 -15.53 5.74 -3.90
CA LYS A 15 -15.76 4.86 -5.04
C LYS A 15 -14.63 3.87 -5.30
N ALA A 16 -13.39 4.30 -5.08
CA ALA A 16 -12.23 3.42 -5.23
C ALA A 16 -12.21 2.31 -4.18
N PHE A 17 -12.80 2.54 -3.01
CA PHE A 17 -12.89 1.55 -1.93
C PHE A 17 -14.03 0.56 -2.12
N GLU A 18 -15.11 0.93 -2.83
CA GLU A 18 -16.30 0.08 -3.00
C GLU A 18 -15.94 -1.30 -3.55
N GLY A 19 -16.21 -2.34 -2.76
CA GLY A 19 -15.99 -3.74 -3.13
C GLY A 19 -14.53 -4.16 -3.32
N ALA A 20 -13.55 -3.33 -2.94
CA ALA A 20 -12.15 -3.70 -3.00
C ALA A 20 -11.82 -4.85 -2.03
N ASP A 21 -10.94 -5.76 -2.43
CA ASP A 21 -10.44 -6.87 -1.60
C ASP A 21 -9.12 -6.52 -0.90
N PHE A 22 -8.38 -5.54 -1.43
CA PHE A 22 -7.13 -5.05 -0.87
C PHE A 22 -7.06 -3.53 -0.97
N ILE A 23 -6.64 -2.88 0.11
CA ILE A 23 -6.33 -1.45 0.17
C ILE A 23 -4.85 -1.29 0.44
N TYR A 24 -4.11 -0.82 -0.55
CA TYR A 24 -2.69 -0.49 -0.42
C TYR A 24 -2.51 1.02 -0.31
N ALA A 25 -2.23 1.50 0.89
CA ALA A 25 -1.95 2.92 1.12
C ALA A 25 -0.46 3.24 0.98
N LYS A 26 -0.16 4.49 0.69
CA LYS A 26 1.20 4.99 0.61
C LYS A 26 1.29 6.40 1.19
N ASN A 27 2.45 6.75 1.73
CA ASN A 27 2.70 8.12 2.19
C ASN A 27 2.59 9.11 1.02
N TRP A 28 1.93 10.24 1.26
CA TRP A 28 1.76 11.28 0.27
C TRP A 28 3.03 12.12 0.19
N SER A 29 3.69 12.08 -0.95
CA SER A 29 4.86 12.89 -1.19
C SER A 29 5.18 12.87 -2.68
N ALA A 30 5.37 14.03 -3.28
CA ALA A 30 5.75 14.14 -4.68
C ALA A 30 7.25 13.83 -4.81
N TYR A 31 7.60 12.83 -5.57
CA TYR A 31 8.97 12.29 -5.69
C TYR A 31 10.02 13.33 -6.12
N LYS A 32 9.64 14.35 -6.88
CA LYS A 32 10.54 15.40 -7.37
C LYS A 32 10.36 16.74 -6.65
N ASP A 33 9.55 16.77 -5.60
CA ASP A 33 9.32 17.98 -4.82
C ASP A 33 10.52 18.27 -3.90
N PRO A 34 11.00 19.53 -3.79
CA PRO A 34 12.05 19.88 -2.83
C PRO A 34 11.73 19.53 -1.38
N ASN A 35 10.44 19.41 -1.05
CA ASN A 35 9.96 19.02 0.27
C ASN A 35 9.66 17.51 0.38
N TYR A 36 10.19 16.70 -0.54
CA TYR A 36 9.99 15.25 -0.53
C TYR A 36 10.30 14.65 0.86
N GLY A 37 9.38 13.85 1.36
CA GLY A 37 9.50 13.22 2.67
C GLY A 37 9.06 14.09 3.86
N GLN A 38 8.79 15.38 3.67
CA GLN A 38 8.26 16.26 4.73
C GLN A 38 6.74 16.18 4.81
N VAL A 39 6.19 16.44 6.00
CA VAL A 39 4.75 16.60 6.21
C VAL A 39 4.39 18.04 5.93
N ILE A 40 4.00 18.33 4.70
CA ILE A 40 3.61 19.70 4.28
C ILE A 40 2.09 19.91 4.32
N SER A 41 1.31 18.85 4.41
CA SER A 41 -0.15 18.92 4.49
C SER A 41 -0.66 18.21 5.74
N THR A 42 -1.61 18.86 6.41
CA THR A 42 -2.37 18.29 7.53
C THR A 42 -3.77 17.83 7.10
N ASP A 43 -4.06 17.84 5.81
CA ASP A 43 -5.31 17.33 5.25
C ASP A 43 -5.43 15.83 5.51
N ARG A 44 -6.47 15.46 6.24
CA ARG A 44 -6.79 14.07 6.59
C ARG A 44 -7.95 13.48 5.79
N SER A 45 -8.43 14.19 4.79
CA SER A 45 -9.55 13.70 3.96
C SER A 45 -9.22 12.37 3.26
N TRP A 46 -7.92 12.13 3.00
CA TRP A 46 -7.42 10.90 2.38
C TRP A 46 -6.98 9.81 3.37
N THR A 47 -7.05 10.07 4.67
CA THR A 47 -6.74 9.05 5.70
C THR A 47 -7.62 7.82 5.50
N VAL A 48 -7.01 6.64 5.48
CA VAL A 48 -7.75 5.38 5.51
C VAL A 48 -8.24 5.14 6.93
N ASP A 49 -9.55 5.13 7.10
CA ASP A 49 -10.25 4.96 8.39
C ASP A 49 -11.26 3.81 8.32
N ALA A 50 -11.85 3.47 9.44
CA ALA A 50 -12.81 2.38 9.53
C ALA A 50 -14.07 2.62 8.68
N GLU A 51 -14.50 3.89 8.53
CA GLU A 51 -15.67 4.23 7.70
C GLU A 51 -15.42 3.87 6.23
N LYS A 52 -14.23 4.20 5.71
CA LYS A 52 -13.84 3.86 4.35
C LYS A 52 -13.59 2.37 4.17
N MET A 53 -12.95 1.71 5.15
CA MET A 53 -12.75 0.26 5.12
C MET A 53 -14.08 -0.50 5.11
N ALA A 54 -15.14 0.02 5.73
CA ALA A 54 -16.48 -0.58 5.70
C ALA A 54 -17.13 -0.57 4.29
N LEU A 55 -16.65 0.25 3.35
CA LEU A 55 -17.12 0.23 1.95
C LEU A 55 -16.53 -0.92 1.13
N THR A 56 -15.48 -1.54 1.63
CA THR A 56 -14.75 -2.61 0.92
C THR A 56 -15.44 -3.98 1.09
N ASN A 57 -14.96 -4.96 0.35
CA ASN A 57 -15.33 -6.36 0.54
C ASN A 57 -14.49 -7.00 1.67
N ASN A 58 -14.56 -6.44 2.90
CA ASN A 58 -13.73 -6.85 4.04
C ASN A 58 -12.23 -6.87 3.70
N ALA A 59 -11.76 -5.82 3.03
CA ALA A 59 -10.42 -5.75 2.46
C ALA A 59 -9.30 -5.88 3.49
N TYR A 60 -8.21 -6.49 3.06
CA TYR A 60 -6.94 -6.41 3.78
C TYR A 60 -6.28 -5.04 3.57
N PHE A 61 -5.78 -4.47 4.67
CA PHE A 61 -5.02 -3.22 4.64
C PHE A 61 -3.51 -3.50 4.51
N MET A 62 -2.85 -2.80 3.60
CA MET A 62 -1.43 -2.92 3.27
C MET A 62 -0.73 -1.57 3.27
N HIS A 63 0.53 -1.55 3.65
CA HIS A 63 1.43 -0.38 3.55
C HIS A 63 2.88 -0.82 3.62
N CYS A 64 3.71 -0.30 2.74
CA CYS A 64 5.13 -0.69 2.64
C CYS A 64 6.02 -0.27 3.84
N LEU A 65 5.48 0.41 4.82
CA LEU A 65 6.18 0.96 5.98
C LEU A 65 7.47 1.78 5.63
N PRO A 66 7.88 2.77 6.44
CA PRO A 66 7.19 3.27 7.63
C PRO A 66 5.91 4.03 7.30
N VAL A 67 4.90 3.96 8.16
CA VAL A 67 3.60 4.63 7.98
C VAL A 67 3.44 5.81 8.95
N ARG A 68 2.77 6.86 8.50
CA ARG A 68 2.34 7.97 9.36
C ARG A 68 0.95 7.67 9.90
N ARG A 69 0.90 7.17 11.14
CA ARG A 69 -0.34 6.85 11.84
C ARG A 69 -1.21 8.10 12.03
N ASN A 70 -2.51 7.92 11.96
CA ASN A 70 -3.52 8.99 12.07
C ASN A 70 -3.36 10.13 11.04
N MET A 71 -2.61 9.85 9.97
CA MET A 71 -2.49 10.69 8.79
C MET A 71 -2.77 9.87 7.52
N ILE A 72 -2.03 8.80 7.30
CA ILE A 72 -2.24 7.90 6.15
C ILE A 72 -3.33 6.86 6.49
N VAL A 73 -3.29 6.34 7.68
CA VAL A 73 -4.21 5.34 8.20
C VAL A 73 -4.49 5.60 9.68
N SER A 74 -5.72 5.38 10.13
CA SER A 74 -6.09 5.48 11.53
C SER A 74 -5.59 4.28 12.35
N ASP A 75 -5.44 4.48 13.65
CA ASP A 75 -4.94 3.44 14.55
C ASP A 75 -5.84 2.20 14.59
N ASP A 76 -7.14 2.38 14.53
CA ASP A 76 -8.12 1.30 14.53
C ASP A 76 -8.03 0.41 13.27
N VAL A 77 -7.65 0.97 12.12
CA VAL A 77 -7.46 0.21 10.89
C VAL A 77 -6.12 -0.53 10.89
N ILE A 78 -5.01 0.16 11.24
CA ILE A 78 -3.69 -0.48 11.19
C ILE A 78 -3.51 -1.58 12.25
N GLU A 79 -4.22 -1.49 13.37
CA GLU A 79 -4.23 -2.51 14.43
C GLU A 79 -5.35 -3.55 14.26
N SER A 80 -6.16 -3.45 13.21
CA SER A 80 -7.25 -4.38 12.96
C SER A 80 -6.74 -5.76 12.52
N PRO A 81 -7.57 -6.81 12.65
CA PRO A 81 -7.25 -8.13 12.10
C PRO A 81 -7.08 -8.16 10.58
N GLN A 82 -7.60 -7.17 9.86
CA GLN A 82 -7.44 -7.02 8.41
C GLN A 82 -6.11 -6.37 8.03
N SER A 83 -5.37 -5.81 8.97
CA SER A 83 -4.05 -5.24 8.69
C SER A 83 -3.01 -6.33 8.48
N ILE A 84 -2.44 -6.39 7.29
CA ILE A 84 -1.38 -7.34 6.93
C ILE A 84 -0.02 -6.66 6.69
N VAL A 85 0.17 -5.46 7.26
CA VAL A 85 1.42 -4.68 7.09
C VAL A 85 2.65 -5.41 7.61
N ILE A 86 2.53 -6.18 8.70
CA ILE A 86 3.65 -6.95 9.27
C ILE A 86 3.97 -8.18 8.40
N PRO A 87 3.02 -9.04 8.00
CA PRO A 87 3.27 -10.09 7.02
C PRO A 87 3.85 -9.57 5.69
N GLU A 88 3.36 -8.44 5.19
CA GLU A 88 3.89 -7.78 3.99
C GLU A 88 5.36 -7.40 4.18
N ALA A 89 5.71 -6.76 5.29
CA ALA A 89 7.08 -6.38 5.59
C ALA A 89 8.01 -7.60 5.72
N ALA A 90 7.54 -8.68 6.33
CA ALA A 90 8.29 -9.93 6.46
C ALA A 90 8.55 -10.60 5.11
N ASN A 91 7.61 -10.51 4.16
CA ASN A 91 7.76 -11.07 2.81
C ASN A 91 8.88 -10.42 1.99
N ARG A 92 9.37 -9.25 2.35
CA ARG A 92 10.49 -8.59 1.65
C ARG A 92 11.75 -9.47 1.64
N GLU A 93 12.07 -10.11 2.74
CA GLU A 93 13.23 -11.00 2.84
C GLU A 93 13.10 -12.18 1.89
N ILE A 94 12.00 -12.90 1.95
CA ILE A 94 11.73 -14.06 1.08
C ILE A 94 11.69 -13.69 -0.40
N SER A 95 11.08 -12.56 -0.71
CA SER A 95 10.99 -12.05 -2.09
C SER A 95 12.39 -11.72 -2.64
N ALA A 96 13.22 -11.04 -1.86
CA ALA A 96 14.59 -10.70 -2.25
C ALA A 96 15.45 -11.96 -2.45
N GLN A 97 15.37 -12.93 -1.56
CA GLN A 97 16.05 -14.22 -1.69
C GLN A 97 15.62 -14.97 -2.95
N THR A 98 14.31 -14.97 -3.24
CA THR A 98 13.77 -15.64 -4.43
C THR A 98 14.28 -15.01 -5.72
N VAL A 99 14.29 -13.68 -5.79
CA VAL A 99 14.82 -12.94 -6.96
C VAL A 99 16.32 -13.21 -7.12
N LEU A 100 17.09 -13.10 -6.04
CA LEU A 100 18.54 -13.36 -6.07
C LEU A 100 18.84 -14.79 -6.51
N LYS A 101 18.13 -15.78 -5.97
CA LYS A 101 18.27 -17.18 -6.38
C LYS A 101 18.02 -17.35 -7.88
N LYS A 102 16.95 -16.76 -8.41
CA LYS A 102 16.63 -16.85 -9.86
C LYS A 102 17.69 -16.21 -10.73
N ILE A 103 18.25 -15.06 -10.32
CA ILE A 103 19.35 -14.40 -11.05
C ILE A 103 20.59 -15.29 -11.07
N LEU A 104 20.99 -15.85 -9.91
CA LEU A 104 22.16 -16.71 -9.82
C LEU A 104 22.00 -18.01 -10.63
N MET A 105 20.81 -18.62 -10.61
CA MET A 105 20.52 -19.80 -11.44
C MET A 105 20.55 -19.47 -12.94
N GLY A 106 20.09 -18.29 -13.33
CA GLY A 106 20.19 -17.82 -14.72
C GLY A 106 21.65 -17.61 -15.16
N LEU A 107 22.51 -17.08 -14.27
CA LEU A 107 23.93 -16.89 -14.57
C LEU A 107 24.71 -18.20 -14.65
N SER A 108 24.31 -19.23 -13.89
CA SER A 108 24.98 -20.54 -13.94
C SER A 108 24.66 -21.36 -15.20
N ASN A 109 23.73 -20.91 -16.03
CA ASN A 109 23.39 -21.50 -17.33
C ASN A 109 24.04 -20.77 -18.52
N LEU A 110 24.88 -19.77 -18.24
CA LEU A 110 25.68 -19.06 -19.23
C LEU A 110 27.09 -19.67 -19.30
#